data_44f979a52d01e448bd0df93e53da41ac
#
_entry.id   44f979a52d01e448bd0df93e53da41ac
#
_cell.length_a   1.000
_cell.length_b   1.000
_cell.length_c   1.000
_cell.angle_alpha   90.00
_cell.angle_beta   90.00
_cell.angle_gamma   90.00
#
_symmetry.space_group_name_H-M   'P 1'
#
loop_
_entity.id
_entity.type
_entity.pdbx_description
1 polymer ?
#
loop_
_entity_poly.entity_id
_entity_poly.type
_entity_poly.pdbx_seq_one_letter_code
_entity_poly.pdbx_strand_id
1 'polypeptide(L)'
;LVSYNATTGDKIAELYRETDAKYVEPLHPIVFLPWNSNEFVMQSQKDGYNHLYLFNKDGKELKQITKGKWVVMDMLGFNTKHHSIIYESNEANPIQQNVWIVDIETGKRALMDNSGKGWHNGSISTSGRYILDNFSEPTVPRKIAIVDTENGKRTQYLTAADPWKGYNQPEFSTGTIKAADGVTDLYYRLVKPVNFDPKKKYPTIVYVYGGPHAHNVDARWHWASRSWETYMA
;
A
#
# COMPACT_ATOMS: atom_id res chain seq x y z
N LEU A 1 -2.79 -19.78 -13.22
CA LEU A 1 -4.22 -19.58 -13.36
C LEU A 1 -4.82 -20.72 -14.20
N VAL A 2 -5.83 -21.40 -13.69
CA VAL A 2 -6.47 -22.54 -14.35
C VAL A 2 -7.97 -22.33 -14.35
N SER A 3 -8.63 -22.61 -15.47
CA SER A 3 -10.09 -22.60 -15.57
C SER A 3 -10.65 -24.02 -15.42
N TYR A 4 -11.78 -24.09 -14.72
CA TYR A 4 -12.52 -25.33 -14.44
C TYR A 4 -13.98 -25.17 -14.83
N ASN A 5 -14.60 -26.27 -15.22
CA ASN A 5 -16.06 -26.34 -15.37
C ASN A 5 -16.71 -26.27 -13.98
N ALA A 6 -17.53 -25.26 -13.73
CA ALA A 6 -18.15 -25.06 -12.42
C ALA A 6 -19.17 -26.15 -12.04
N THR A 7 -19.71 -26.91 -13.02
CA THR A 7 -20.69 -27.97 -12.81
C THR A 7 -20.02 -29.31 -12.57
N THR A 8 -18.99 -29.64 -13.36
CA THR A 8 -18.37 -30.99 -13.32
C THR A 8 -17.06 -31.01 -12.52
N GLY A 9 -16.43 -29.88 -12.31
CA GLY A 9 -15.11 -29.77 -11.68
C GLY A 9 -13.94 -30.12 -12.62
N ASP A 10 -14.21 -30.41 -13.88
CA ASP A 10 -13.15 -30.75 -14.84
C ASP A 10 -12.29 -29.55 -15.20
N LYS A 11 -10.99 -29.79 -15.32
CA LYS A 11 -10.06 -28.78 -15.82
C LYS A 11 -10.34 -28.49 -17.30
N ILE A 12 -10.60 -27.23 -17.62
CA ILE A 12 -10.82 -26.77 -19.00
C ILE A 12 -9.48 -26.40 -19.64
N ALA A 13 -8.75 -25.47 -19.01
CA ALA A 13 -7.49 -24.97 -19.57
C ALA A 13 -6.57 -24.42 -18.48
N GLU A 14 -5.27 -24.42 -18.78
CA GLU A 14 -4.29 -23.56 -18.10
C GLU A 14 -4.21 -22.24 -18.87
N LEU A 15 -4.65 -21.15 -18.22
CA LEU A 15 -4.76 -19.84 -18.83
C LEU A 15 -3.48 -19.03 -18.72
N TYR A 16 -2.78 -19.16 -17.57
CA TYR A 16 -1.54 -18.40 -17.32
C TYR A 16 -0.68 -19.16 -16.32
N ARG A 17 0.62 -19.13 -16.56
CA ARG A 17 1.64 -19.67 -15.65
C ARG A 17 2.72 -18.63 -15.41
N GLU A 18 2.97 -18.34 -14.17
CA GLU A 18 4.10 -17.53 -13.73
C GLU A 18 5.12 -18.43 -13.04
N THR A 19 6.38 -18.26 -13.39
CA THR A 19 7.50 -19.01 -12.82
C THR A 19 8.67 -18.08 -12.57
N ASP A 20 9.35 -18.27 -11.47
CA ASP A 20 10.61 -17.61 -11.16
C ASP A 20 11.56 -18.64 -10.55
N ALA A 21 12.86 -18.48 -10.76
CA ALA A 21 13.87 -19.42 -10.26
C ALA A 21 14.00 -19.42 -8.74
N LYS A 22 13.53 -18.38 -8.06
CA LYS A 22 13.65 -18.21 -6.61
C LYS A 22 12.31 -18.30 -5.92
N TYR A 23 11.30 -17.53 -6.38
CA TYR A 23 10.07 -17.39 -5.63
C TYR A 23 8.93 -16.79 -6.48
N VAL A 24 7.75 -17.38 -6.38
CA VAL A 24 6.49 -16.84 -6.91
C VAL A 24 5.42 -16.96 -5.84
N GLU A 25 4.78 -15.85 -5.48
CA GLU A 25 3.69 -15.83 -4.51
C GLU A 25 2.52 -14.99 -5.02
N PRO A 26 1.46 -15.60 -5.53
CA PRO A 26 0.24 -14.89 -5.90
C PRO A 26 -0.56 -14.55 -4.62
N LEU A 27 -0.50 -13.30 -4.20
CA LEU A 27 -1.16 -12.82 -2.97
C LEU A 27 -2.61 -12.37 -3.19
N HIS A 28 -2.99 -12.08 -4.44
CA HIS A 28 -4.28 -11.46 -4.75
C HIS A 28 -5.04 -12.26 -5.80
N PRO A 29 -6.37 -12.36 -5.67
CA PRO A 29 -7.21 -12.95 -6.71
C PRO A 29 -7.23 -12.11 -7.98
N ILE A 30 -7.60 -12.72 -9.11
CA ILE A 30 -7.95 -11.99 -10.32
C ILE A 30 -9.29 -11.27 -10.11
N VAL A 31 -9.46 -10.10 -10.75
CA VAL A 31 -10.69 -9.31 -10.67
C VAL A 31 -11.16 -8.95 -12.08
N PHE A 32 -12.34 -9.45 -12.48
CA PHE A 32 -12.92 -9.14 -13.77
C PHE A 32 -13.36 -7.69 -13.85
N LEU A 33 -13.24 -7.08 -15.05
CA LEU A 33 -13.71 -5.74 -15.28
C LEU A 33 -15.24 -5.70 -15.21
N PRO A 34 -15.86 -4.82 -14.42
CA PRO A 34 -17.32 -4.77 -14.29
C PRO A 34 -18.06 -4.33 -15.56
N TRP A 35 -17.35 -3.75 -16.52
CA TRP A 35 -17.90 -3.35 -17.84
C TRP A 35 -17.47 -4.28 -18.97
N ASN A 36 -16.57 -5.25 -18.73
CA ASN A 36 -16.11 -6.21 -19.73
C ASN A 36 -15.70 -7.53 -19.08
N SER A 37 -16.63 -8.47 -19.00
CA SER A 37 -16.39 -9.80 -18.41
C SER A 37 -15.42 -10.70 -19.20
N ASN A 38 -14.93 -10.26 -20.36
CA ASN A 38 -13.90 -10.95 -21.12
C ASN A 38 -12.47 -10.54 -20.72
N GLU A 39 -12.34 -9.60 -19.79
CA GLU A 39 -11.06 -9.10 -19.32
C GLU A 39 -10.99 -9.06 -17.79
N PHE A 40 -9.81 -9.28 -17.25
CA PHE A 40 -9.57 -9.21 -15.81
C PHE A 40 -8.22 -8.55 -15.51
N VAL A 41 -8.12 -8.01 -14.32
CA VAL A 41 -6.87 -7.49 -13.74
C VAL A 41 -6.27 -8.55 -12.84
N MET A 42 -4.97 -8.74 -12.95
CA MET A 42 -4.17 -9.59 -12.08
C MET A 42 -2.99 -8.79 -11.53
N GLN A 43 -2.66 -9.02 -10.27
CA GLN A 43 -1.42 -8.53 -9.68
C GLN A 43 -0.31 -9.58 -9.87
N SER A 44 0.88 -9.12 -10.25
CA SER A 44 2.04 -9.99 -10.47
C SER A 44 3.34 -9.26 -10.14
N GLN A 45 4.33 -10.01 -9.66
CA GLN A 45 5.67 -9.53 -9.34
C GLN A 45 6.69 -9.86 -10.44
N LYS A 46 6.24 -10.28 -11.61
CA LYS A 46 7.08 -10.81 -12.69
C LYS A 46 8.15 -9.85 -13.24
N ASP A 47 7.99 -8.54 -13.00
CA ASP A 47 8.99 -7.53 -13.36
C ASP A 47 9.85 -7.09 -12.17
N GLY A 48 9.74 -7.78 -11.02
CA GLY A 48 10.49 -7.53 -9.79
C GLY A 48 9.73 -6.71 -8.73
N TYR A 49 8.56 -6.16 -9.09
CA TYR A 49 7.69 -5.41 -8.19
C TYR A 49 6.22 -5.80 -8.42
N ASN A 50 5.39 -5.73 -7.38
CA ASN A 50 3.97 -6.04 -7.52
C ASN A 50 3.23 -4.95 -8.30
N HIS A 51 2.72 -5.31 -9.48
CA HIS A 51 2.02 -4.39 -10.37
C HIS A 51 0.73 -4.96 -10.94
N LEU A 52 -0.11 -4.09 -11.52
CA LEU A 52 -1.37 -4.43 -12.15
C LEU A 52 -1.16 -4.74 -13.64
N TYR A 53 -1.73 -5.86 -14.08
CA TYR A 53 -1.71 -6.32 -15.46
C TYR A 53 -3.12 -6.63 -15.95
N LEU A 54 -3.43 -6.26 -17.19
CA LEU A 54 -4.70 -6.58 -17.85
C LEU A 54 -4.53 -7.84 -18.70
N PHE A 55 -5.44 -8.77 -18.54
CA PHE A 55 -5.52 -10.02 -19.29
C PHE A 55 -6.89 -10.17 -19.94
N ASN A 56 -6.96 -10.90 -21.05
CA ASN A 56 -8.24 -11.40 -21.53
C ASN A 56 -8.63 -12.71 -20.80
N LYS A 57 -9.88 -13.14 -20.94
CA LYS A 57 -10.41 -14.36 -20.31
C LYS A 57 -9.67 -15.64 -20.69
N ASP A 58 -8.95 -15.64 -21.82
CA ASP A 58 -8.18 -16.79 -22.30
C ASP A 58 -6.74 -16.82 -21.74
N GLY A 59 -6.42 -15.86 -20.84
CA GLY A 59 -5.13 -15.78 -20.15
C GLY A 59 -4.02 -15.08 -20.93
N LYS A 60 -4.38 -14.45 -22.06
CA LYS A 60 -3.41 -13.61 -22.78
C LYS A 60 -3.28 -12.26 -22.10
N GLU A 61 -2.07 -11.89 -21.73
CA GLU A 61 -1.76 -10.53 -21.28
C GLU A 61 -1.96 -9.52 -22.39
N LEU A 62 -2.72 -8.48 -22.11
CA LEU A 62 -3.00 -7.39 -23.01
C LEU A 62 -2.04 -6.22 -22.76
N LYS A 63 -1.82 -5.86 -21.48
CA LYS A 63 -0.85 -4.83 -21.11
C LYS A 63 -0.51 -4.83 -19.62
N GLN A 64 0.62 -4.24 -19.27
CA GLN A 64 0.94 -3.81 -17.93
C GLN A 64 0.33 -2.43 -17.67
N ILE A 65 -0.47 -2.30 -16.59
CA ILE A 65 -1.19 -1.06 -16.26
C ILE A 65 -0.31 -0.13 -15.41
N THR A 66 0.38 -0.70 -14.41
CA THR A 66 1.29 0.04 -13.54
C THR A 66 2.70 -0.51 -13.63
N LYS A 67 3.72 0.34 -13.48
CA LYS A 67 5.12 -0.09 -13.47
C LYS A 67 6.01 0.90 -12.72
N GLY A 68 7.15 0.41 -12.23
CA GLY A 68 8.15 1.24 -11.54
C GLY A 68 8.88 0.45 -10.46
N LYS A 69 9.79 1.10 -9.74
CA LYS A 69 10.51 0.51 -8.61
C LYS A 69 9.73 0.73 -7.29
N TRP A 70 8.49 0.31 -7.28
CA TRP A 70 7.53 0.43 -6.19
C TRP A 70 6.47 -0.66 -6.32
N VAL A 71 5.65 -0.86 -5.32
CA VAL A 71 4.64 -1.91 -5.31
C VAL A 71 3.23 -1.36 -5.21
N VAL A 72 2.28 -2.00 -5.90
CA VAL A 72 0.86 -1.93 -5.60
C VAL A 72 0.64 -2.74 -4.32
N MET A 73 0.14 -2.09 -3.27
CA MET A 73 -0.14 -2.72 -1.99
C MET A 73 -1.48 -3.45 -2.02
N ASP A 74 -2.49 -2.78 -2.59
CA ASP A 74 -3.83 -3.36 -2.78
C ASP A 74 -4.56 -2.71 -3.96
N MET A 75 -5.45 -3.47 -4.59
CA MET A 75 -6.41 -2.97 -5.57
C MET A 75 -7.77 -2.81 -4.92
N LEU A 76 -8.19 -1.56 -4.68
CA LEU A 76 -9.45 -1.25 -3.98
C LEU A 76 -10.68 -1.52 -4.85
N GLY A 77 -10.56 -1.44 -6.16
CA GLY A 77 -11.61 -1.71 -7.14
C GLY A 77 -11.66 -0.71 -8.29
N PHE A 78 -12.84 -0.47 -8.83
CA PHE A 78 -13.02 0.26 -10.09
C PHE A 78 -13.90 1.49 -9.96
N ASN A 79 -13.54 2.56 -10.69
CA ASN A 79 -14.50 3.59 -11.11
C ASN A 79 -15.11 3.14 -12.44
N THR A 80 -16.35 2.66 -12.38
CA THR A 80 -17.03 2.06 -13.53
C THR A 80 -17.40 3.07 -14.61
N LYS A 81 -17.60 4.34 -14.26
CA LYS A 81 -17.92 5.42 -15.20
C LYS A 81 -16.73 5.81 -16.08
N HIS A 82 -15.53 5.79 -15.49
CA HIS A 82 -14.31 6.25 -16.16
C HIS A 82 -13.35 5.11 -16.52
N HIS A 83 -13.79 3.84 -16.41
CA HIS A 83 -12.99 2.65 -16.71
C HIS A 83 -11.61 2.69 -16.04
N SER A 84 -11.58 3.09 -14.76
CA SER A 84 -10.34 3.30 -14.02
C SER A 84 -10.24 2.35 -12.82
N ILE A 85 -9.00 2.04 -12.43
CA ILE A 85 -8.70 1.26 -11.23
C ILE A 85 -8.28 2.22 -10.12
N ILE A 86 -8.82 1.99 -8.92
CA ILE A 86 -8.40 2.65 -7.68
C ILE A 86 -7.55 1.65 -6.91
N TYR A 87 -6.34 2.06 -6.51
CA TYR A 87 -5.36 1.19 -5.85
C TYR A 87 -4.53 1.95 -4.83
N GLU A 88 -3.88 1.21 -3.94
CA GLU A 88 -2.92 1.71 -2.98
C GLU A 88 -1.50 1.30 -3.38
N SER A 89 -0.55 2.21 -3.20
CA SER A 89 0.85 1.94 -3.50
C SER A 89 1.80 2.73 -2.62
N ASN A 90 3.06 2.26 -2.57
CA ASN A 90 4.17 2.95 -1.93
C ASN A 90 5.01 3.76 -2.93
N GLU A 91 4.43 4.16 -4.06
CA GLU A 91 5.13 4.87 -5.14
C GLU A 91 5.81 6.16 -4.68
N ALA A 92 5.18 6.91 -3.78
CA ALA A 92 5.73 8.17 -3.29
C ALA A 92 6.96 7.97 -2.38
N ASN A 93 6.94 6.93 -1.54
CA ASN A 93 8.04 6.58 -0.64
C ASN A 93 7.83 5.15 -0.08
N PRO A 94 8.88 4.32 0.09
CA PRO A 94 8.76 2.95 0.58
C PRO A 94 8.04 2.77 1.91
N ILE A 95 8.05 3.78 2.80
CA ILE A 95 7.38 3.74 4.11
C ILE A 95 6.03 4.46 4.12
N GLN A 96 5.51 4.85 2.95
CA GLN A 96 4.21 5.49 2.78
C GLN A 96 3.26 4.60 1.99
N GLN A 97 1.97 4.83 2.16
CA GLN A 97 0.92 4.24 1.34
C GLN A 97 -0.04 5.33 0.90
N ASN A 98 -0.25 5.44 -0.40
CA ASN A 98 -1.07 6.47 -1.01
C ASN A 98 -2.14 5.87 -1.91
N VAL A 99 -3.28 6.55 -2.03
CA VAL A 99 -4.39 6.13 -2.89
C VAL A 99 -4.29 6.79 -4.25
N TRP A 100 -4.30 5.98 -5.28
CA TRP A 100 -4.18 6.37 -6.67
C TRP A 100 -5.36 5.91 -7.50
N ILE A 101 -5.60 6.59 -8.60
CA ILE A 101 -6.48 6.13 -9.67
C ILE A 101 -5.68 6.06 -10.98
N VAL A 102 -5.93 5.02 -11.78
CA VAL A 102 -5.34 4.85 -13.11
C VAL A 102 -6.42 4.55 -14.13
N ASP A 103 -6.46 5.31 -15.19
CA ASP A 103 -7.28 5.02 -16.38
C ASP A 103 -6.69 3.84 -17.14
N ILE A 104 -7.49 2.78 -17.33
CA ILE A 104 -6.99 1.53 -17.92
C ILE A 104 -6.59 1.73 -19.38
N GLU A 105 -7.27 2.57 -20.14
CA GLU A 105 -7.02 2.75 -21.58
C GLU A 105 -5.77 3.59 -21.81
N THR A 106 -5.72 4.76 -21.19
CA THR A 106 -4.66 5.76 -21.42
C THR A 106 -3.44 5.57 -20.54
N GLY A 107 -3.56 4.86 -19.41
CA GLY A 107 -2.52 4.75 -18.39
C GLY A 107 -2.31 6.04 -17.58
N LYS A 108 -3.17 7.06 -17.76
CA LYS A 108 -3.08 8.31 -16.99
C LYS A 108 -3.42 8.03 -15.53
N ARG A 109 -2.55 8.51 -14.64
CA ARG A 109 -2.68 8.33 -13.19
C ARG A 109 -2.89 9.65 -12.47
N ALA A 110 -3.59 9.59 -11.34
CA ALA A 110 -3.76 10.72 -10.44
C ALA A 110 -3.72 10.27 -8.98
N LEU A 111 -3.07 11.07 -8.14
CA LEU A 111 -3.05 10.89 -6.70
C LEU A 111 -4.38 11.37 -6.10
N MET A 112 -5.05 10.52 -5.32
CA MET A 112 -6.37 10.82 -4.76
C MET A 112 -6.31 11.36 -3.34
N ASP A 113 -5.24 11.13 -2.60
CA ASP A 113 -5.12 11.62 -1.22
C ASP A 113 -4.65 13.07 -1.09
N ASN A 114 -4.19 13.69 -2.16
CA ASN A 114 -3.73 15.09 -2.27
C ASN A 114 -2.50 15.45 -1.40
N SER A 115 -2.04 14.58 -0.52
CA SER A 115 -0.92 14.90 0.38
C SER A 115 0.39 14.30 -0.11
N GLY A 116 0.33 13.11 -0.71
CA GLY A 116 1.50 12.32 -1.03
C GLY A 116 2.32 11.93 0.21
N LYS A 117 1.72 12.01 1.43
CA LYS A 117 2.39 11.78 2.70
C LYS A 117 1.51 10.90 3.59
N GLY A 118 2.16 10.17 4.51
CA GLY A 118 1.45 9.37 5.49
C GLY A 118 1.08 7.98 4.99
N TRP A 119 0.13 7.39 5.66
CA TRP A 119 -0.39 6.06 5.36
C TRP A 119 -1.91 6.13 5.23
N HIS A 120 -2.38 5.92 4.02
CA HIS A 120 -3.77 6.02 3.63
C HIS A 120 -4.37 4.62 3.46
N ASN A 121 -5.57 4.40 3.99
CA ASN A 121 -6.36 3.20 3.78
C ASN A 121 -7.69 3.61 3.17
N GLY A 122 -7.86 3.32 1.91
CA GLY A 122 -9.04 3.66 1.14
C GLY A 122 -10.11 2.57 1.24
N SER A 123 -11.37 3.00 1.30
CA SER A 123 -12.53 2.15 1.02
C SER A 123 -13.36 2.85 -0.03
N ILE A 124 -13.79 2.12 -1.07
CA ILE A 124 -14.49 2.74 -2.20
C ILE A 124 -16.00 2.47 -2.15
N SER A 125 -16.78 3.41 -2.68
CA SER A 125 -18.19 3.18 -2.98
C SER A 125 -18.35 2.16 -4.12
N THR A 126 -19.50 1.52 -4.22
CA THR A 126 -19.79 0.50 -5.27
C THR A 126 -19.52 0.99 -6.69
N SER A 127 -19.76 2.28 -6.96
CA SER A 127 -19.47 2.88 -8.27
C SER A 127 -18.02 3.31 -8.46
N GLY A 128 -17.20 3.29 -7.38
CA GLY A 128 -15.86 3.86 -7.36
C GLY A 128 -15.79 5.38 -7.42
N ARG A 129 -16.95 6.08 -7.34
CA ARG A 129 -16.97 7.53 -7.36
C ARG A 129 -16.39 8.15 -6.09
N TYR A 130 -16.62 7.53 -4.94
CA TYR A 130 -16.15 8.06 -3.67
C TYR A 130 -15.17 7.12 -3.01
N ILE A 131 -14.13 7.70 -2.42
CA ILE A 131 -13.17 7.02 -1.57
C ILE A 131 -13.36 7.56 -0.14
N LEU A 132 -13.59 6.68 0.82
CA LEU A 132 -13.44 6.97 2.23
C LEU A 132 -11.98 6.72 2.58
N ASP A 133 -11.22 7.78 2.78
CA ASP A 133 -9.80 7.72 3.11
C ASP A 133 -9.60 7.87 4.62
N ASN A 134 -9.19 6.78 5.26
CA ASN A 134 -8.82 6.73 6.67
C ASN A 134 -7.29 6.71 6.76
N PHE A 135 -6.69 7.80 7.21
CA PHE A 135 -5.25 7.96 7.17
C PHE A 135 -4.66 8.53 8.45
N SER A 136 -3.37 8.33 8.61
CA SER A 136 -2.55 8.92 9.65
C SER A 136 -1.20 9.40 9.09
N GLU A 137 -0.56 10.29 9.82
CA GLU A 137 0.78 10.80 9.56
C GLU A 137 1.59 10.67 10.86
N PRO A 138 2.93 10.79 10.84
CA PRO A 138 3.73 10.63 12.06
C PRO A 138 3.33 11.54 13.22
N THR A 139 2.78 12.72 12.91
CA THR A 139 2.32 13.73 13.89
C THR A 139 0.80 13.84 13.97
N VAL A 140 0.05 13.03 13.23
CA VAL A 140 -1.42 13.06 13.18
C VAL A 140 -1.97 11.66 13.45
N PRO A 141 -2.66 11.43 14.58
CA PRO A 141 -3.13 10.10 14.96
C PRO A 141 -4.04 9.48 13.93
N ARG A 142 -5.05 10.23 13.49
CA ARG A 142 -6.04 9.76 12.53
C ARG A 142 -6.82 10.91 11.91
N LYS A 143 -7.06 10.79 10.61
CA LYS A 143 -8.01 11.61 9.88
C LYS A 143 -8.91 10.71 9.03
N ILE A 144 -10.13 11.17 8.75
CA ILE A 144 -11.04 10.54 7.80
C ILE A 144 -11.51 11.63 6.84
N ALA A 145 -11.42 11.33 5.55
CA ALA A 145 -11.90 12.21 4.49
C ALA A 145 -12.68 11.43 3.43
N ILE A 146 -13.58 12.12 2.76
CA ILE A 146 -14.26 11.61 1.56
C ILE A 146 -13.65 12.31 0.35
N VAL A 147 -13.22 11.52 -0.62
CA VAL A 147 -12.64 12.01 -1.88
C VAL A 147 -13.59 11.66 -3.03
N ASP A 148 -13.96 12.65 -3.83
CA ASP A 148 -14.69 12.44 -5.09
C ASP A 148 -13.67 12.20 -6.21
N THR A 149 -13.67 11.00 -6.79
CA THR A 149 -12.71 10.60 -7.82
C THR A 149 -12.90 11.30 -9.17
N GLU A 150 -14.06 11.94 -9.40
CA GLU A 150 -14.32 12.68 -10.64
C GLU A 150 -13.56 14.01 -10.70
N ASN A 151 -13.38 14.65 -9.56
CA ASN A 151 -12.81 16.01 -9.51
C ASN A 151 -11.67 16.15 -8.47
N GLY A 152 -11.35 15.08 -7.75
CA GLY A 152 -10.33 15.08 -6.71
C GLY A 152 -10.71 15.89 -5.45
N LYS A 153 -11.97 16.35 -5.35
CA LYS A 153 -12.41 17.14 -4.18
C LYS A 153 -12.38 16.28 -2.94
N ARG A 154 -11.64 16.75 -1.96
CA ARG A 154 -11.49 16.14 -0.64
C ARG A 154 -12.30 16.91 0.40
N THR A 155 -13.15 16.20 1.12
CA THR A 155 -13.91 16.75 2.26
C THR A 155 -13.46 16.06 3.52
N GLN A 156 -12.83 16.81 4.43
CA GLN A 156 -12.42 16.31 5.74
C GLN A 156 -13.64 16.08 6.62
N TYR A 157 -13.79 14.84 7.12
CA TYR A 157 -14.90 14.44 7.98
C TYR A 157 -14.48 14.40 9.46
N LEU A 158 -13.29 13.85 9.75
CA LEU A 158 -12.78 13.70 11.10
C LEU A 158 -11.30 14.06 11.16
N THR A 159 -10.91 14.74 12.23
CA THR A 159 -9.52 14.82 12.70
C THR A 159 -9.51 14.41 14.15
N ALA A 160 -8.87 13.31 14.49
CA ALA A 160 -8.74 12.83 15.86
C ALA A 160 -7.81 13.76 16.65
N ALA A 161 -8.16 14.01 17.90
CA ALA A 161 -7.26 14.70 18.82
C ALA A 161 -6.04 13.80 19.13
N ASP A 162 -4.93 14.44 19.46
CA ASP A 162 -3.73 13.74 19.95
C ASP A 162 -4.03 13.13 21.34
N PRO A 163 -4.05 11.79 21.49
CA PRO A 163 -4.34 11.14 22.76
C PRO A 163 -3.22 11.33 23.80
N TRP A 164 -2.02 11.73 23.36
CA TRP A 164 -0.86 11.95 24.21
C TRP A 164 -0.70 13.41 24.64
N LYS A 165 -1.62 14.28 24.22
CA LYS A 165 -1.55 15.70 24.57
C LYS A 165 -1.53 15.88 26.10
N GLY A 166 -0.50 16.54 26.61
CA GLY A 166 -0.30 16.76 28.04
C GLY A 166 0.49 15.68 28.78
N TYR A 167 0.89 14.62 28.10
CA TYR A 167 1.81 13.61 28.64
C TYR A 167 3.24 13.89 28.19
N ASN A 168 4.20 13.50 29.00
CA ASN A 168 5.59 13.41 28.57
C ASN A 168 5.71 12.25 27.58
N GLN A 169 6.14 12.54 26.38
CA GLN A 169 6.27 11.55 25.30
C GLN A 169 7.74 11.26 24.99
N PRO A 170 8.07 10.01 24.61
CA PRO A 170 9.35 9.73 23.95
C PRO A 170 9.49 10.50 22.65
N GLU A 171 10.72 10.68 22.21
CA GLU A 171 11.00 11.21 20.86
C GLU A 171 10.91 10.09 19.84
N PHE A 172 10.04 10.26 18.83
CA PHE A 172 9.91 9.34 17.71
C PHE A 172 10.60 9.92 16.48
N SER A 173 11.51 9.18 15.90
CA SER A 173 12.21 9.57 14.67
C SER A 173 12.39 8.39 13.74
N THR A 174 12.65 8.67 12.48
CA THR A 174 12.98 7.69 11.45
C THR A 174 14.19 8.13 10.65
N GLY A 175 14.82 7.18 10.00
CA GLY A 175 15.95 7.40 9.11
C GLY A 175 16.27 6.16 8.32
N THR A 176 17.39 6.19 7.60
CA THR A 176 17.91 5.05 6.85
C THR A 176 19.34 4.75 7.25
N ILE A 177 19.70 3.47 7.19
CA ILE A 177 21.08 2.99 7.23
C ILE A 177 21.32 2.13 6.01
N LYS A 178 22.57 2.06 5.52
CA LYS A 178 22.89 1.19 4.40
C LYS A 178 22.94 -0.26 4.85
N ALA A 179 22.39 -1.15 4.02
CA ALA A 179 22.55 -2.59 4.17
C ALA A 179 24.01 -3.01 3.92
N ALA A 180 24.33 -4.29 4.13
CA ALA A 180 25.66 -4.83 3.90
C ALA A 180 26.17 -4.70 2.47
N ASP A 181 25.27 -4.53 1.49
CA ASP A 181 25.60 -4.26 0.09
C ASP A 181 26.09 -2.82 -0.18
N GLY A 182 26.01 -1.93 0.82
CA GLY A 182 26.40 -0.53 0.73
C GLY A 182 25.48 0.35 -0.12
N VAL A 183 24.42 -0.21 -0.71
CA VAL A 183 23.54 0.46 -1.68
C VAL A 183 22.11 0.56 -1.15
N THR A 184 21.54 -0.54 -0.66
CA THR A 184 20.15 -0.63 -0.20
C THR A 184 19.93 0.16 1.07
N ASP A 185 18.91 1.01 1.09
CA ASP A 185 18.48 1.72 2.29
C ASP A 185 17.57 0.85 3.15
N LEU A 186 17.95 0.68 4.41
CA LEU A 186 17.14 0.03 5.44
C LEU A 186 16.52 1.12 6.31
N TYR A 187 15.20 1.19 6.31
CA TYR A 187 14.47 2.15 7.13
C TYR A 187 14.45 1.69 8.60
N TYR A 188 14.69 2.62 9.50
CA TYR A 188 14.56 2.36 10.95
C TYR A 188 13.64 3.40 11.60
N ARG A 189 13.01 3.01 12.69
CA ARG A 189 12.39 3.87 13.68
C ARG A 189 13.24 3.85 14.94
N LEU A 190 13.43 5.02 15.54
CA LEU A 190 14.09 5.18 16.81
C LEU A 190 13.12 5.85 17.79
N VAL A 191 12.95 5.23 18.97
CA VAL A 191 12.20 5.76 20.10
C VAL A 191 13.19 6.05 21.20
N LYS A 192 13.38 7.32 21.52
CA LYS A 192 14.30 7.78 22.55
C LYS A 192 13.53 8.07 23.83
N PRO A 193 14.11 7.77 25.02
CA PRO A 193 13.46 8.06 26.29
C PRO A 193 13.13 9.54 26.47
N VAL A 194 12.13 9.79 27.31
CA VAL A 194 11.82 11.14 27.77
C VAL A 194 13.06 11.78 28.38
N ASN A 195 13.38 13.03 28.05
CA ASN A 195 14.56 13.74 28.48
C ASN A 195 15.90 13.06 28.06
N PHE A 196 15.93 12.52 26.84
CA PHE A 196 17.13 11.92 26.28
C PHE A 196 18.34 12.85 26.35
N ASP A 197 19.42 12.37 26.92
CA ASP A 197 20.71 13.07 27.00
C ASP A 197 21.75 12.36 26.12
N PRO A 198 22.22 12.95 25.02
CA PRO A 198 23.17 12.33 24.10
C PRO A 198 24.54 12.04 24.72
N LYS A 199 24.82 12.58 25.91
CA LYS A 199 26.07 12.32 26.67
C LYS A 199 26.00 11.07 27.53
N LYS A 200 24.81 10.50 27.70
CA LYS A 200 24.60 9.28 28.51
C LYS A 200 24.52 8.04 27.61
N LYS A 201 24.82 6.90 28.20
CA LYS A 201 24.61 5.58 27.58
C LYS A 201 23.30 5.00 28.09
N TYR A 202 22.54 4.41 27.16
CA TYR A 202 21.27 3.79 27.44
C TYR A 202 21.28 2.33 27.01
N PRO A 203 20.63 1.42 27.75
CA PRO A 203 20.30 0.10 27.23
C PRO A 203 19.49 0.25 25.94
N THR A 204 19.80 -0.55 24.93
CA THR A 204 19.14 -0.43 23.63
C THR A 204 18.52 -1.77 23.25
N ILE A 205 17.23 -1.73 22.89
CA ILE A 205 16.49 -2.88 22.34
C ILE A 205 16.42 -2.69 20.84
N VAL A 206 16.89 -3.69 20.09
CA VAL A 206 16.75 -3.72 18.63
C VAL A 206 15.68 -4.74 18.27
N TYR A 207 14.63 -4.27 17.59
CA TYR A 207 13.59 -5.13 17.05
C TYR A 207 13.69 -5.12 15.52
N VAL A 208 13.79 -6.31 14.93
CA VAL A 208 13.91 -6.49 13.48
C VAL A 208 13.00 -7.62 13.01
N TYR A 209 12.43 -7.42 11.84
CA TYR A 209 11.78 -8.48 11.07
C TYR A 209 12.44 -8.54 9.70
N GLY A 210 13.14 -9.65 9.43
CA GLY A 210 13.90 -9.83 8.18
C GLY A 210 13.14 -10.56 7.07
N GLY A 211 11.82 -10.70 7.19
CA GLY A 211 10.98 -11.39 6.21
C GLY A 211 10.17 -10.43 5.31
N PRO A 212 9.59 -10.93 4.22
CA PRO A 212 8.93 -10.10 3.21
C PRO A 212 7.51 -9.67 3.58
N HIS A 213 6.90 -10.20 4.64
CA HIS A 213 5.45 -10.05 4.91
C HIS A 213 5.09 -9.03 5.99
N ALA A 214 6.05 -8.26 6.50
CA ALA A 214 5.75 -7.25 7.52
C ALA A 214 6.51 -5.95 7.29
N HIS A 215 5.79 -4.85 7.43
CA HIS A 215 6.33 -3.52 7.58
C HIS A 215 6.46 -3.18 9.06
N ASN A 216 7.64 -2.71 9.48
CA ASN A 216 7.89 -2.28 10.85
C ASN A 216 8.04 -0.76 10.97
N VAL A 217 8.29 -0.07 9.86
CA VAL A 217 8.46 1.38 9.79
C VAL A 217 7.52 1.92 8.74
N ASP A 218 6.45 2.57 9.17
CA ASP A 218 5.46 3.19 8.31
C ASP A 218 5.31 4.66 8.69
N ALA A 219 4.97 5.52 7.73
CA ALA A 219 4.68 6.92 7.95
C ALA A 219 3.30 7.15 8.61
N ARG A 220 2.94 6.29 9.56
CA ARG A 220 1.77 6.39 10.44
C ARG A 220 2.10 7.18 11.70
N TRP A 221 1.11 7.38 12.55
CA TRP A 221 1.27 7.96 13.88
C TRP A 221 2.46 7.33 14.61
N HIS A 222 3.36 8.20 15.10
CA HIS A 222 4.61 7.80 15.77
C HIS A 222 5.44 6.79 14.96
N TRP A 223 5.40 6.89 13.62
CA TRP A 223 6.11 5.98 12.71
C TRP A 223 5.73 4.51 12.89
N ALA A 224 4.45 4.25 13.21
CA ALA A 224 3.91 2.93 13.54
C ALA A 224 4.55 2.30 14.81
N SER A 225 5.01 3.11 15.77
CA SER A 225 5.52 2.64 17.04
C SER A 225 4.47 1.84 17.80
N ARG A 226 4.89 0.76 18.41
CA ARG A 226 4.04 -0.08 19.24
C ARG A 226 4.00 0.45 20.67
N SER A 227 2.94 0.14 21.40
CA SER A 227 2.77 0.61 22.78
C SER A 227 3.91 0.18 23.72
N TRP A 228 4.45 -1.04 23.55
CA TRP A 228 5.56 -1.53 24.37
C TRP A 228 6.87 -0.75 24.10
N GLU A 229 7.13 -0.33 22.85
CA GLU A 229 8.31 0.49 22.50
C GLU A 229 8.24 1.85 23.19
N THR A 230 7.05 2.44 23.25
CA THR A 230 6.79 3.69 23.97
C THR A 230 6.94 3.51 25.48
N TYR A 231 6.50 2.37 26.01
CA TYR A 231 6.60 2.06 27.44
C TYR A 231 8.04 1.82 27.91
N MET A 232 8.87 1.20 27.04
CA MET A 232 10.27 0.88 27.37
C MET A 232 11.22 2.07 27.19
N ALA A 233 10.82 3.09 26.47
CA ALA A 233 11.58 4.31 26.27
C ALA A 233 11.28 5.35 27.36
#